data_5b2ec513757d01640d91749dc4efcf0d
#
_entry.id   5b2ec513757d01640d91749dc4efcf0d
#
_cell.length_a   1.000
_cell.length_b   1.000
_cell.length_c   1.000
_cell.angle_alpha   90.00
_cell.angle_beta   90.00
_cell.angle_gamma   90.00
#
_symmetry.space_group_name_H-M   'P 1'
#
loop_
_entity.id
_entity.type
_entity.pdbx_description
1 polymer ?
#
loop_
_entity_poly.entity_id
_entity_poly.type
_entity_poly.pdbx_seq_one_letter_code
_entity_poly.pdbx_strand_id
1 'polypeptide(L)'
;MPSALLWLALDGVGHPLDAVGPDSIWDQPLPVLRPLIDAGQALDSTLGVPGLPQSGTGQACWLTGRDAVRVMGEHFGPHPGPTLKRLLQESALPVRLAQAGARVGLANHYPPPYFEAQARRPRMGCFPFSFLAAGSALNPPGVPSVPATLGLSYAEPWQPVRPPDELLRLGENLAASAQQHDLLVADLWFSDSLGHLGSVPTRPTVAAAARAYLARVDALLAGALQGGARVLLTSDHGNAENLTVKAHTLARIPFAAAGLSLGSASNVVEGGRALADWFGLPIQTPSSESQLC
;
A
#
# COMPACT_ATOMS: atom_id res chain seq x y z
N MET A 1 -10.18 15.06 -15.27
CA MET A 1 -10.00 14.05 -14.18
C MET A 1 -9.66 14.78 -12.90
N PRO A 2 -10.09 14.31 -11.71
CA PRO A 2 -9.55 14.80 -10.47
C PRO A 2 -8.03 14.56 -10.46
N SER A 3 -7.26 15.46 -9.87
CA SER A 3 -5.81 15.43 -9.89
C SER A 3 -5.24 15.63 -8.50
N ALA A 4 -3.94 15.41 -8.34
CA ALA A 4 -3.20 15.61 -7.10
C ALA A 4 -3.62 14.68 -5.95
N LEU A 5 -3.60 13.37 -6.18
CA LEU A 5 -3.77 12.34 -5.15
C LEU A 5 -2.41 11.78 -4.72
N LEU A 6 -2.13 11.82 -3.42
CA LEU A 6 -1.06 11.05 -2.79
C LEU A 6 -1.66 9.76 -2.20
N TRP A 7 -1.24 8.62 -2.69
CA TRP A 7 -1.64 7.31 -2.16
C TRP A 7 -0.52 6.70 -1.33
N LEU A 8 -0.75 6.56 -0.04
CA LEU A 8 0.11 5.84 0.90
C LEU A 8 -0.42 4.40 1.01
N ALA A 9 0.22 3.47 0.33
CA ALA A 9 -0.14 2.06 0.34
C ALA A 9 0.70 1.33 1.39
N LEU A 10 0.08 0.91 2.49
CA LEU A 10 0.70 0.07 3.51
C LEU A 10 0.68 -1.38 3.03
N ASP A 11 1.67 -2.16 3.45
CA ASP A 11 1.73 -3.60 3.23
C ASP A 11 1.69 -4.32 4.59
N GLY A 12 0.80 -5.29 4.72
CA GLY A 12 0.70 -6.12 5.91
C GLY A 12 0.24 -5.38 7.17
N VAL A 13 -0.64 -4.40 7.05
CA VAL A 13 -1.19 -3.64 8.17
C VAL A 13 -2.69 -3.87 8.29
N GLY A 14 -3.10 -4.76 9.22
CA GLY A 14 -4.51 -4.97 9.54
C GLY A 14 -5.12 -3.79 10.29
N HIS A 15 -6.44 -3.65 10.20
CA HIS A 15 -7.19 -2.57 10.84
C HIS A 15 -7.07 -2.62 12.36
N PRO A 16 -6.98 -1.49 13.07
CA PRO A 16 -6.86 -1.47 14.54
C PRO A 16 -8.02 -2.13 15.29
N LEU A 17 -9.19 -2.28 14.67
CA LEU A 17 -10.31 -3.03 15.25
C LEU A 17 -10.04 -4.54 15.40
N ASP A 18 -9.10 -5.06 14.64
CA ASP A 18 -8.73 -6.48 14.64
C ASP A 18 -7.32 -6.72 15.24
N ALA A 19 -6.76 -5.68 15.89
CA ALA A 19 -5.46 -5.76 16.55
C ALA A 19 -5.46 -6.75 17.71
N VAL A 20 -4.39 -7.54 17.83
CA VAL A 20 -4.26 -8.59 18.85
C VAL A 20 -3.14 -8.27 19.82
N GLY A 21 -3.52 -8.13 21.10
CA GLY A 21 -2.61 -8.00 22.24
C GLY A 21 -1.92 -6.65 22.37
N PRO A 22 -1.20 -6.46 23.49
CA PRO A 22 -0.53 -5.21 23.82
C PRO A 22 0.76 -4.97 23.00
N ASP A 23 1.22 -5.95 22.24
CA ASP A 23 2.41 -5.84 21.39
C ASP A 23 2.07 -5.50 19.94
N SER A 24 0.81 -5.22 19.63
CA SER A 24 0.37 -4.79 18.31
C SER A 24 1.10 -3.51 17.87
N ILE A 25 1.28 -3.36 16.59
CA ILE A 25 1.76 -2.12 15.94
C ILE A 25 0.90 -0.89 16.33
N TRP A 26 -0.38 -1.12 16.72
CA TRP A 26 -1.36 -0.11 17.12
C TRP A 26 -1.28 0.31 18.60
N ASP A 27 -0.52 -0.40 19.43
CA ASP A 27 -0.39 -0.10 20.87
C ASP A 27 0.58 1.06 21.11
N GLN A 28 0.21 2.24 20.63
CA GLN A 28 0.95 3.49 20.76
C GLN A 28 0.10 4.70 20.34
N PRO A 29 0.45 5.93 20.76
CA PRO A 29 -0.16 7.14 20.24
C PRO A 29 0.22 7.35 18.75
N LEU A 30 -0.80 7.56 17.91
CA LEU A 30 -0.68 7.90 16.49
C LEU A 30 -1.65 9.04 16.19
N PRO A 31 -1.27 10.29 16.51
CA PRO A 31 -2.20 11.43 16.58
C PRO A 31 -2.82 11.82 15.23
N VAL A 32 -2.25 11.39 14.12
CA VAL A 32 -2.73 11.71 12.78
C VAL A 32 -3.28 10.47 12.07
N LEU A 33 -2.52 9.38 12.09
CA LEU A 33 -2.86 8.15 11.39
C LEU A 33 -4.10 7.47 11.98
N ARG A 34 -4.17 7.36 13.33
CA ARG A 34 -5.26 6.67 13.99
C ARG A 34 -6.62 7.36 13.78
N PRO A 35 -6.77 8.69 13.97
CA PRO A 35 -8.02 9.38 13.67
C PRO A 35 -8.44 9.27 12.19
N LEU A 36 -7.47 9.28 11.26
CA LEU A 36 -7.78 9.11 9.84
C LEU A 36 -8.37 7.73 9.56
N ILE A 37 -7.78 6.68 10.12
CA ILE A 37 -8.27 5.31 9.95
C ILE A 37 -9.63 5.11 10.64
N ASP A 38 -9.80 5.64 11.84
CA ASP A 38 -11.06 5.51 12.61
C ASP A 38 -12.23 6.25 11.91
N ALA A 39 -11.94 7.29 11.12
CA ALA A 39 -12.92 7.97 10.27
C ALA A 39 -13.15 7.27 8.92
N GLY A 40 -12.33 6.30 8.58
CA GLY A 40 -12.37 5.54 7.33
C GLY A 40 -13.23 4.27 7.41
N GLN A 41 -12.84 3.27 6.65
CA GLN A 41 -13.54 1.98 6.53
C GLN A 41 -12.58 0.83 6.78
N ALA A 42 -13.10 -0.27 7.35
CA ALA A 42 -12.39 -1.53 7.54
C ALA A 42 -12.87 -2.53 6.46
N LEU A 43 -12.02 -2.85 5.49
CA LEU A 43 -12.36 -3.67 4.34
C LEU A 43 -11.94 -5.13 4.54
N ASP A 44 -12.73 -6.05 3.98
CA ASP A 44 -12.34 -7.45 3.85
C ASP A 44 -11.30 -7.62 2.74
N SER A 45 -10.20 -8.29 3.05
CA SER A 45 -9.16 -8.69 2.08
C SER A 45 -9.21 -10.19 1.74
N THR A 46 -10.07 -10.97 2.42
CA THR A 46 -10.19 -12.42 2.22
C THR A 46 -11.03 -12.79 0.99
N LEU A 47 -11.96 -11.92 0.60
CA LEU A 47 -12.90 -12.11 -0.51
C LEU A 47 -13.67 -13.44 -0.44
N GLY A 48 -13.79 -14.03 0.76
CA GLY A 48 -14.42 -15.33 0.99
C GLY A 48 -13.68 -16.52 0.37
N VAL A 49 -12.41 -16.35 -0.01
CA VAL A 49 -11.58 -17.44 -0.58
C VAL A 49 -10.72 -18.04 0.53
N PRO A 50 -10.65 -19.40 0.63
CA PRO A 50 -9.78 -20.08 1.60
C PRO A 50 -8.31 -19.68 1.45
N GLY A 51 -7.61 -19.58 2.58
CA GLY A 51 -6.20 -19.19 2.65
C GLY A 51 -6.02 -17.82 3.29
N LEU A 52 -4.76 -17.41 3.42
CA LEU A 52 -4.42 -16.09 3.98
C LEU A 52 -4.20 -15.09 2.84
N PRO A 53 -4.75 -13.88 2.94
CA PRO A 53 -4.51 -12.81 1.96
C PRO A 53 -3.01 -12.62 1.72
N GLN A 54 -2.64 -12.28 0.50
CA GLN A 54 -1.26 -12.17 0.02
C GLN A 54 -1.05 -10.86 -0.76
N SER A 55 0.15 -10.26 -0.66
CA SER A 55 0.50 -8.99 -1.31
C SER A 55 0.27 -9.02 -2.83
N GLY A 56 0.62 -10.11 -3.51
CA GLY A 56 0.45 -10.19 -4.96
C GLY A 56 -0.98 -10.02 -5.41
N THR A 57 -1.93 -10.71 -4.78
CA THR A 57 -3.37 -10.59 -5.10
C THR A 57 -4.02 -9.36 -4.47
N GLY A 58 -3.69 -9.01 -3.22
CA GLY A 58 -4.25 -7.85 -2.53
C GLY A 58 -3.89 -6.53 -3.23
N GLN A 59 -2.61 -6.32 -3.55
CA GLN A 59 -2.17 -5.15 -4.32
C GLN A 59 -2.75 -5.14 -5.74
N ALA A 60 -2.88 -6.30 -6.39
CA ALA A 60 -3.51 -6.37 -7.70
C ALA A 60 -5.01 -6.01 -7.64
N CYS A 61 -5.73 -6.39 -6.58
CA CYS A 61 -7.12 -5.95 -6.36
C CYS A 61 -7.20 -4.43 -6.22
N TRP A 62 -6.34 -3.81 -5.41
CA TRP A 62 -6.28 -2.35 -5.28
C TRP A 62 -5.97 -1.65 -6.60
N LEU A 63 -4.94 -2.12 -7.30
CA LEU A 63 -4.46 -1.49 -8.52
C LEU A 63 -5.41 -1.65 -9.70
N THR A 64 -6.21 -2.73 -9.74
CA THR A 64 -7.05 -3.02 -10.90
C THR A 64 -8.55 -2.88 -10.64
N GLY A 65 -8.99 -2.90 -9.36
CA GLY A 65 -10.40 -3.00 -8.98
C GLY A 65 -11.06 -4.31 -9.46
N ARG A 66 -10.26 -5.31 -9.80
CA ARG A 66 -10.72 -6.64 -10.21
C ARG A 66 -10.39 -7.65 -9.12
N ASP A 67 -11.19 -8.68 -9.03
CA ASP A 67 -10.96 -9.80 -8.11
C ASP A 67 -9.78 -10.65 -8.59
N ALA A 68 -8.58 -10.23 -8.21
CA ALA A 68 -7.34 -10.91 -8.57
C ALA A 68 -7.20 -12.28 -7.88
N VAL A 69 -7.84 -12.48 -6.73
CA VAL A 69 -7.88 -13.77 -6.03
C VAL A 69 -8.67 -14.77 -6.84
N ARG A 70 -9.85 -14.38 -7.36
CA ARG A 70 -10.66 -15.24 -8.23
C ARG A 70 -9.94 -15.52 -9.56
N VAL A 71 -9.23 -14.52 -10.13
CA VAL A 71 -8.44 -14.70 -11.37
C VAL A 71 -7.32 -15.74 -11.17
N MET A 72 -6.72 -15.78 -9.97
CA MET A 72 -5.67 -16.76 -9.62
C MET A 72 -6.23 -18.09 -9.15
N GLY A 73 -7.47 -18.12 -8.63
CA GLY A 73 -8.07 -19.28 -7.95
C GLY A 73 -7.60 -19.43 -6.50
N GLU A 74 -6.73 -18.56 -6.01
CA GLU A 74 -6.15 -18.60 -4.67
C GLU A 74 -5.57 -17.22 -4.28
N HIS A 75 -5.27 -17.03 -2.99
CA HIS A 75 -4.42 -15.94 -2.53
C HIS A 75 -2.98 -16.22 -2.96
N PHE A 76 -2.39 -15.30 -3.71
CA PHE A 76 -1.08 -15.48 -4.34
C PHE A 76 -0.13 -14.31 -4.04
N GLY A 77 1.11 -14.62 -3.67
CA GLY A 77 2.14 -13.60 -3.37
C GLY A 77 3.52 -14.22 -3.15
N PRO A 78 4.49 -13.43 -2.68
CA PRO A 78 4.43 -11.97 -2.50
C PRO A 78 4.51 -11.18 -3.83
N HIS A 79 5.01 -11.77 -4.91
CA HIS A 79 5.20 -11.08 -6.20
C HIS A 79 4.19 -11.55 -7.25
N PRO A 80 3.80 -10.69 -8.20
CA PRO A 80 2.89 -11.07 -9.25
C PRO A 80 3.52 -12.12 -10.18
N GLY A 81 2.86 -13.28 -10.32
CA GLY A 81 3.15 -14.28 -11.35
C GLY A 81 2.70 -13.83 -12.75
N PRO A 82 2.91 -14.64 -13.79
CA PRO A 82 2.59 -14.25 -15.17
C PRO A 82 1.14 -13.78 -15.38
N THR A 83 0.17 -14.47 -14.74
CA THR A 83 -1.26 -14.12 -14.82
C THR A 83 -1.53 -12.74 -14.21
N LEU A 84 -1.03 -12.48 -12.99
CA LEU A 84 -1.18 -11.18 -12.36
C LEU A 84 -0.44 -10.06 -13.13
N LYS A 85 0.73 -10.34 -13.67
CA LYS A 85 1.46 -9.37 -14.51
C LYS A 85 0.65 -8.94 -15.73
N ARG A 86 0.01 -9.88 -16.41
CA ARG A 86 -0.89 -9.57 -17.53
C ARG A 86 -2.07 -8.72 -17.08
N LEU A 87 -2.74 -9.10 -15.99
CA LEU A 87 -3.84 -8.33 -15.40
C LEU A 87 -3.41 -6.89 -15.07
N LEU A 88 -2.24 -6.72 -14.46
CA LEU A 88 -1.68 -5.40 -14.11
C LEU A 88 -1.33 -4.57 -15.34
N GLN A 89 -0.71 -5.17 -16.36
CA GLN A 89 -0.38 -4.49 -17.62
C GLN A 89 -1.63 -3.98 -18.35
N GLU A 90 -2.71 -4.73 -18.31
CA GLU A 90 -3.96 -4.39 -19.00
C GLU A 90 -4.85 -3.43 -18.21
N SER A 91 -4.83 -3.49 -16.88
CA SER A 91 -5.91 -2.91 -16.07
C SER A 91 -5.46 -2.10 -14.86
N ALA A 92 -4.16 -2.06 -14.52
CA ALA A 92 -3.71 -1.31 -13.35
C ALA A 92 -4.01 0.18 -13.51
N LEU A 93 -4.47 0.81 -12.44
CA LEU A 93 -4.83 2.23 -12.40
C LEU A 93 -3.74 3.15 -12.97
N PRO A 94 -2.44 3.03 -12.60
CA PRO A 94 -1.40 3.87 -13.20
C PRO A 94 -1.29 3.68 -14.72
N VAL A 95 -1.49 2.47 -15.25
CA VAL A 95 -1.50 2.20 -16.69
C VAL A 95 -2.66 2.91 -17.38
N ARG A 96 -3.86 2.76 -16.84
CA ARG A 96 -5.07 3.39 -17.37
C ARG A 96 -5.03 4.91 -17.29
N LEU A 97 -4.48 5.45 -16.20
CA LEU A 97 -4.26 6.88 -16.04
C LEU A 97 -3.26 7.42 -17.08
N ALA A 98 -2.12 6.75 -17.25
CA ALA A 98 -1.11 7.14 -18.26
C ALA A 98 -1.69 7.09 -19.68
N GLN A 99 -2.47 6.06 -20.03
CA GLN A 99 -3.18 5.95 -21.31
C GLN A 99 -4.19 7.10 -21.52
N ALA A 100 -4.75 7.64 -20.44
CA ALA A 100 -5.63 8.80 -20.47
C ALA A 100 -4.88 10.15 -20.44
N GLY A 101 -3.53 10.13 -20.52
CA GLY A 101 -2.67 11.31 -20.53
C GLY A 101 -2.36 11.89 -19.15
N ALA A 102 -2.69 11.18 -18.06
CA ALA A 102 -2.41 11.61 -16.69
C ALA A 102 -0.92 11.37 -16.32
N ARG A 103 -0.41 12.20 -15.42
CA ARG A 103 0.93 12.04 -14.85
C ARG A 103 0.88 11.17 -13.61
N VAL A 104 1.59 10.04 -13.64
CA VAL A 104 1.66 9.10 -12.52
C VAL A 104 3.11 8.93 -12.06
N GLY A 105 3.32 8.78 -10.77
CA GLY A 105 4.65 8.64 -10.17
C GLY A 105 4.66 7.68 -8.98
N LEU A 106 5.77 6.95 -8.82
CA LEU A 106 6.06 6.10 -7.67
C LEU A 106 7.23 6.71 -6.91
N ALA A 107 7.00 7.11 -5.66
CA ALA A 107 7.96 7.85 -4.85
C ALA A 107 8.99 6.96 -4.13
N ASN A 108 8.88 5.65 -4.25
CA ASN A 108 9.79 4.72 -3.58
C ASN A 108 11.23 4.85 -4.07
N HIS A 109 12.16 4.73 -3.11
CA HIS A 109 13.59 4.62 -3.41
C HIS A 109 13.97 3.19 -3.77
N TYR A 110 14.53 3.01 -4.97
CA TYR A 110 15.10 1.75 -5.43
C TYR A 110 16.62 1.90 -5.58
N PRO A 111 17.44 1.31 -4.68
CA PRO A 111 18.89 1.44 -4.73
C PRO A 111 19.49 0.60 -5.88
N PRO A 112 20.72 0.90 -6.35
CA PRO A 112 21.37 0.16 -7.43
C PRO A 112 21.35 -1.36 -7.29
N PRO A 113 21.59 -1.98 -6.10
CA PRO A 113 21.51 -3.43 -5.94
C PRO A 113 20.12 -4.02 -6.25
N TYR A 114 19.04 -3.23 -6.11
CA TYR A 114 17.71 -3.66 -6.50
C TYR A 114 17.64 -3.93 -8.01
N PHE A 115 18.13 -3.02 -8.83
CA PHE A 115 18.14 -3.17 -10.29
C PHE A 115 19.04 -4.33 -10.75
N GLU A 116 20.18 -4.54 -10.10
CA GLU A 116 21.06 -5.68 -10.35
C GLU A 116 20.35 -7.01 -10.02
N ALA A 117 19.64 -7.07 -8.90
CA ALA A 117 18.86 -8.24 -8.50
C ALA A 117 17.72 -8.52 -9.50
N GLN A 118 17.00 -7.47 -9.95
CA GLN A 118 15.94 -7.60 -10.95
C GLN A 118 16.46 -8.08 -12.30
N ALA A 119 17.65 -7.64 -12.73
CA ALA A 119 18.28 -8.10 -13.99
C ALA A 119 18.62 -9.60 -13.94
N ARG A 120 19.04 -10.13 -12.79
CA ARG A 120 19.36 -11.56 -12.60
C ARG A 120 18.11 -12.42 -12.45
N ARG A 121 17.14 -11.95 -11.66
CA ARG A 121 15.90 -12.67 -11.34
C ARG A 121 14.77 -11.68 -11.13
N PRO A 122 13.91 -11.46 -12.14
CA PRO A 122 12.80 -10.50 -12.04
C PRO A 122 11.79 -10.90 -10.96
N ARG A 123 11.83 -10.21 -9.81
CA ARG A 123 10.92 -10.38 -8.68
C ARG A 123 10.43 -9.01 -8.20
N MET A 124 9.74 -8.33 -9.08
CA MET A 124 9.21 -6.99 -8.81
C MET A 124 7.82 -7.12 -8.19
N GLY A 125 7.52 -6.30 -7.18
CA GLY A 125 6.18 -6.18 -6.60
C GLY A 125 5.17 -5.56 -7.58
N CYS A 126 3.89 -5.58 -7.20
CA CYS A 126 2.81 -5.09 -8.07
C CYS A 126 2.91 -3.60 -8.36
N PHE A 127 3.24 -2.76 -7.38
CA PHE A 127 3.39 -1.31 -7.58
C PHE A 127 4.49 -0.98 -8.59
N PRO A 128 5.77 -1.30 -8.35
CA PRO A 128 6.83 -0.96 -9.31
C PRO A 128 6.58 -1.57 -10.69
N PHE A 129 6.03 -2.77 -10.77
CA PHE A 129 5.67 -3.38 -12.05
C PHE A 129 4.62 -2.56 -12.81
N SER A 130 3.56 -2.12 -12.13
CA SER A 130 2.47 -1.35 -12.74
C SER A 130 2.91 0.04 -13.19
N PHE A 131 3.79 0.71 -12.43
CA PHE A 131 4.31 2.01 -12.82
C PHE A 131 5.27 1.92 -14.02
N LEU A 132 6.11 0.90 -14.09
CA LEU A 132 6.92 0.63 -15.30
C LEU A 132 6.04 0.30 -16.50
N ALA A 133 4.98 -0.48 -16.33
CA ALA A 133 4.01 -0.77 -17.39
C ALA A 133 3.25 0.49 -17.86
N ALA A 134 3.09 1.48 -16.97
CA ALA A 134 2.54 2.80 -17.29
C ALA A 134 3.55 3.74 -17.99
N GLY A 135 4.79 3.29 -18.21
CA GLY A 135 5.87 4.12 -18.79
C GLY A 135 6.53 5.07 -17.79
N SER A 136 6.21 4.98 -16.49
CA SER A 136 6.86 5.76 -15.45
C SER A 136 8.17 5.11 -15.03
N ALA A 137 9.23 5.91 -14.86
CA ALA A 137 10.49 5.41 -14.34
C ALA A 137 10.41 5.12 -12.83
N LEU A 138 11.22 4.17 -12.35
CA LEU A 138 11.54 4.08 -10.92
C LEU A 138 12.62 5.12 -10.58
N ASN A 139 12.57 5.69 -9.37
CA ASN A 139 13.37 6.85 -8.97
C ASN A 139 13.23 8.04 -9.95
N PRO A 140 12.01 8.51 -10.27
CA PRO A 140 11.84 9.57 -11.24
C PRO A 140 12.47 10.89 -10.74
N PRO A 141 13.17 11.64 -11.62
CA PRO A 141 13.75 12.92 -11.23
C PRO A 141 12.69 13.90 -10.71
N GLY A 142 13.01 14.64 -9.64
CA GLY A 142 12.12 15.64 -9.06
C GLY A 142 11.02 15.09 -8.15
N VAL A 143 10.88 13.79 -8.02
CA VAL A 143 9.99 13.17 -7.03
C VAL A 143 10.80 12.86 -5.76
N PRO A 144 10.29 13.25 -4.56
CA PRO A 144 10.94 12.91 -3.30
C PRO A 144 11.07 11.39 -3.13
N SER A 145 12.25 10.94 -2.70
CA SER A 145 12.56 9.53 -2.57
C SER A 145 12.18 8.99 -1.19
N VAL A 146 11.20 8.09 -1.14
CA VAL A 146 10.71 7.46 0.09
C VAL A 146 11.51 6.19 0.37
N PRO A 147 12.35 6.14 1.42
CA PRO A 147 13.07 4.92 1.78
C PRO A 147 12.10 3.89 2.37
N ALA A 148 12.27 2.62 2.01
CA ALA A 148 11.39 1.53 2.45
C ALA A 148 11.23 1.45 3.98
N THR A 149 12.32 1.67 4.72
CA THR A 149 12.34 1.61 6.20
C THR A 149 11.87 2.90 6.87
N LEU A 150 11.52 3.94 6.09
CA LEU A 150 11.23 5.28 6.61
C LEU A 150 12.28 5.79 7.60
N GLY A 151 13.56 5.48 7.39
CA GLY A 151 14.65 5.93 8.23
C GLY A 151 14.90 5.10 9.49
N LEU A 152 14.45 3.85 9.51
CA LEU A 152 15.03 2.82 10.39
C LEU A 152 16.23 2.18 9.69
N SER A 153 17.16 1.60 10.47
CA SER A 153 18.18 0.72 9.91
C SER A 153 17.56 -0.56 9.33
N TYR A 154 18.17 -1.14 8.28
CA TYR A 154 17.65 -2.37 7.67
C TYR A 154 17.84 -3.63 8.52
N ALA A 155 18.82 -3.61 9.43
CA ALA A 155 19.15 -4.74 10.28
C ALA A 155 18.66 -4.54 11.71
N GLU A 156 18.37 -5.64 12.41
CA GLU A 156 18.06 -5.62 13.84
C GLU A 156 19.17 -4.88 14.61
N PRO A 157 18.84 -4.03 15.59
CA PRO A 157 17.51 -3.80 16.15
C PRO A 157 16.66 -2.71 15.47
N TRP A 158 16.87 -2.40 14.20
CA TRP A 158 16.11 -1.41 13.39
C TRP A 158 16.08 -0.03 14.04
N GLN A 159 17.21 0.43 14.49
CA GLN A 159 17.32 1.72 15.17
C GLN A 159 16.98 2.88 14.23
N PRO A 160 16.41 3.97 14.78
CA PRO A 160 16.22 5.22 14.05
C PRO A 160 17.54 5.77 13.54
N VAL A 161 17.68 5.92 12.21
CA VAL A 161 18.83 6.60 11.56
C VAL A 161 18.43 7.96 10.99
N ARG A 162 17.12 8.27 10.99
CA ARG A 162 16.57 9.59 10.67
C ARG A 162 15.58 10.02 11.76
N PRO A 163 15.59 11.29 12.17
CA PRO A 163 14.64 11.80 13.15
C PRO A 163 13.22 11.94 12.55
N PRO A 164 12.15 11.93 13.36
CA PRO A 164 10.77 12.08 12.89
C PRO A 164 10.52 13.36 12.08
N ASP A 165 11.20 14.47 12.41
CA ASP A 165 11.06 15.74 11.69
C ASP A 165 11.47 15.66 10.22
N GLU A 166 12.40 14.76 9.88
CA GLU A 166 12.75 14.52 8.48
C GLU A 166 11.60 13.83 7.73
N LEU A 167 10.83 12.99 8.41
CA LEU A 167 9.66 12.31 7.83
C LEU A 167 8.51 13.29 7.62
N LEU A 168 8.31 14.21 8.55
CA LEU A 168 7.34 15.28 8.39
C LEU A 168 7.69 16.14 7.16
N ARG A 169 8.96 16.60 7.05
CA ARG A 169 9.42 17.33 5.86
C ARG A 169 9.32 16.51 4.58
N LEU A 170 9.57 15.20 4.64
CA LEU A 170 9.38 14.32 3.49
C LEU A 170 7.90 14.27 3.08
N GLY A 171 6.98 14.23 4.04
CA GLY A 171 5.54 14.31 3.78
C GLY A 171 5.12 15.62 3.09
N GLU A 172 5.63 16.77 3.56
CA GLU A 172 5.41 18.08 2.92
C GLU A 172 5.94 18.10 1.48
N ASN A 173 7.13 17.54 1.25
CA ASN A 173 7.71 17.44 -0.08
C ASN A 173 6.92 16.51 -1.00
N LEU A 174 6.37 15.40 -0.47
CA LEU A 174 5.46 14.52 -1.21
C LEU A 174 4.16 15.26 -1.57
N ALA A 175 3.61 16.06 -0.67
CA ALA A 175 2.44 16.89 -0.96
C ALA A 175 2.72 17.87 -2.11
N ALA A 176 3.84 18.58 -2.08
CA ALA A 176 4.25 19.48 -3.15
C ALA A 176 4.45 18.74 -4.49
N SER A 177 5.06 17.53 -4.45
CA SER A 177 5.23 16.70 -5.63
C SER A 177 3.88 16.17 -6.16
N ALA A 178 2.96 15.78 -5.27
CA ALA A 178 1.63 15.31 -5.65
C ALA A 178 0.84 16.38 -6.43
N GLN A 179 1.04 17.67 -6.15
CA GLN A 179 0.42 18.76 -6.93
C GLN A 179 0.87 18.78 -8.41
N GLN A 180 1.96 18.11 -8.74
CA GLN A 180 2.48 18.01 -10.10
C GLN A 180 2.13 16.69 -10.78
N HIS A 181 1.40 15.82 -10.10
CA HIS A 181 0.96 14.51 -10.56
C HIS A 181 -0.55 14.39 -10.42
N ASP A 182 -1.17 13.58 -11.27
CA ASP A 182 -2.56 13.17 -11.06
C ASP A 182 -2.63 12.07 -9.98
N LEU A 183 -1.64 11.15 -9.98
CA LEU A 183 -1.46 10.13 -8.96
C LEU A 183 0.02 10.00 -8.59
N LEU A 184 0.34 10.21 -7.32
CA LEU A 184 1.64 9.89 -6.72
C LEU A 184 1.45 8.81 -5.65
N VAL A 185 2.23 7.72 -5.72
CA VAL A 185 2.12 6.60 -4.78
C VAL A 185 3.41 6.44 -3.99
N ALA A 186 3.28 6.12 -2.71
CA ALA A 186 4.35 5.58 -1.87
C ALA A 186 3.91 4.21 -1.34
N ASP A 187 4.61 3.16 -1.76
CA ASP A 187 4.42 1.77 -1.34
C ASP A 187 5.24 1.51 -0.07
N LEU A 188 4.58 1.36 1.08
CA LEU A 188 5.16 1.30 2.42
C LEU A 188 5.19 -0.15 2.93
N TRP A 189 6.02 -0.98 2.31
CA TRP A 189 6.04 -2.44 2.48
C TRP A 189 6.81 -2.96 3.71
N PHE A 190 7.56 -2.12 4.42
CA PHE A 190 8.45 -2.61 5.49
C PHE A 190 7.70 -3.10 6.73
N SER A 191 6.47 -2.67 6.95
CA SER A 191 5.58 -3.19 8.01
C SER A 191 5.37 -4.70 7.90
N ASP A 192 5.14 -5.21 6.71
CA ASP A 192 4.98 -6.65 6.45
C ASP A 192 6.25 -7.42 6.77
N SER A 193 7.42 -6.90 6.38
CA SER A 193 8.71 -7.50 6.74
C SER A 193 8.91 -7.63 8.25
N LEU A 194 8.46 -6.65 9.03
CA LEU A 194 8.51 -6.71 10.49
C LEU A 194 7.46 -7.68 11.05
N GLY A 195 6.26 -7.71 10.47
CA GLY A 195 5.19 -8.66 10.84
C GLY A 195 5.63 -10.12 10.70
N HIS A 196 6.35 -10.46 9.63
CA HIS A 196 6.92 -11.80 9.42
C HIS A 196 7.95 -12.24 10.46
N LEU A 197 8.38 -11.35 11.34
CA LEU A 197 9.25 -11.66 12.48
C LEU A 197 8.47 -11.96 13.76
N GLY A 198 7.13 -12.00 13.70
CA GLY A 198 6.25 -12.32 14.82
C GLY A 198 6.60 -13.63 15.53
N SER A 199 6.35 -13.71 16.83
CA SER A 199 6.66 -14.88 17.68
C SER A 199 5.90 -14.85 18.98
N VAL A 200 5.81 -16.01 19.65
CA VAL A 200 5.27 -16.13 21.01
C VAL A 200 6.39 -16.58 21.94
N PRO A 201 6.76 -15.77 22.97
CA PRO A 201 6.35 -14.36 23.15
C PRO A 201 6.89 -13.47 22.03
N THR A 202 6.22 -12.33 21.79
CA THR A 202 6.69 -11.32 20.84
C THR A 202 8.05 -10.81 21.28
N ARG A 203 9.02 -10.75 20.34
CA ARG A 203 10.34 -10.18 20.64
C ARG A 203 10.25 -8.68 20.86
N PRO A 204 10.73 -8.13 21.99
CA PRO A 204 10.64 -6.69 22.28
C PRO A 204 11.24 -5.81 21.18
N THR A 205 12.34 -6.24 20.54
CA THR A 205 12.98 -5.52 19.43
C THR A 205 12.07 -5.43 18.20
N VAL A 206 11.33 -6.50 17.87
CA VAL A 206 10.37 -6.53 16.77
C VAL A 206 9.17 -5.63 17.06
N ALA A 207 8.58 -5.74 18.25
CA ALA A 207 7.46 -4.89 18.65
C ALA A 207 7.86 -3.40 18.65
N ALA A 208 9.04 -3.07 19.18
CA ALA A 208 9.56 -1.70 19.16
C ALA A 208 9.81 -1.18 17.74
N ALA A 209 10.37 -2.00 16.85
CA ALA A 209 10.63 -1.64 15.46
C ALA A 209 9.32 -1.43 14.68
N ALA A 210 8.33 -2.32 14.85
CA ALA A 210 7.05 -2.24 14.19
C ALA A 210 6.27 -0.98 14.62
N ARG A 211 6.24 -0.69 15.94
CA ARG A 211 5.67 0.56 16.46
C ARG A 211 6.42 1.79 15.95
N ALA A 212 7.77 1.76 16.00
CA ALA A 212 8.57 2.86 15.48
C ALA A 212 8.35 3.09 13.99
N TYR A 213 8.11 2.05 13.19
CA TYR A 213 7.78 2.19 11.78
C TYR A 213 6.42 2.88 11.59
N LEU A 214 5.39 2.45 12.31
CA LEU A 214 4.07 3.06 12.19
C LEU A 214 4.04 4.52 12.69
N ALA A 215 4.80 4.85 13.72
CA ALA A 215 4.99 6.25 14.17
C ALA A 215 5.66 7.11 13.07
N ARG A 216 6.49 6.52 12.22
CA ARG A 216 7.08 7.20 11.05
C ARG A 216 6.07 7.39 9.92
N VAL A 217 5.19 6.43 9.71
CA VAL A 217 4.05 6.61 8.79
C VAL A 217 3.16 7.75 9.28
N ASP A 218 2.90 7.83 10.60
CA ASP A 218 2.12 8.94 11.19
C ASP A 218 2.77 10.30 10.94
N ALA A 219 4.08 10.43 11.13
CA ALA A 219 4.83 11.67 10.87
C ALA A 219 4.84 12.03 9.37
N LEU A 220 5.02 11.05 8.48
CA LEU A 220 4.96 11.25 7.03
C LEU A 220 3.57 11.75 6.60
N LEU A 221 2.52 11.11 7.11
CA LEU A 221 1.13 11.49 6.88
C LEU A 221 0.85 12.91 7.40
N ALA A 222 1.33 13.24 8.61
CA ALA A 222 1.20 14.57 9.18
C ALA A 222 1.77 15.64 8.25
N GLY A 223 2.99 15.45 7.75
CA GLY A 223 3.61 16.35 6.79
C GLY A 223 2.84 16.45 5.48
N ALA A 224 2.35 15.33 4.94
CA ALA A 224 1.56 15.33 3.72
C ALA A 224 0.25 16.13 3.86
N LEU A 225 -0.43 15.99 5.00
CA LEU A 225 -1.66 16.76 5.28
C LEU A 225 -1.37 18.24 5.53
N GLN A 226 -0.29 18.57 6.25
CA GLN A 226 0.15 19.95 6.45
C GLN A 226 0.51 20.63 5.12
N GLY A 227 1.11 19.88 4.18
CA GLY A 227 1.39 20.34 2.82
C GLY A 227 0.15 20.42 1.91
N GLY A 228 -1.05 20.14 2.43
CA GLY A 228 -2.33 20.26 1.72
C GLY A 228 -2.60 19.14 0.71
N ALA A 229 -1.96 17.98 0.82
CA ALA A 229 -2.23 16.86 -0.06
C ALA A 229 -3.63 16.27 0.19
N ARG A 230 -4.29 15.85 -0.89
CA ARG A 230 -5.33 14.82 -0.79
C ARG A 230 -4.65 13.48 -0.60
N VAL A 231 -4.98 12.77 0.45
CA VAL A 231 -4.33 11.51 0.81
C VAL A 231 -5.32 10.37 0.78
N LEU A 232 -4.94 9.28 0.11
CA LEU A 232 -5.53 7.96 0.28
C LEU A 232 -4.57 7.09 1.08
N LEU A 233 -5.07 6.36 2.07
CA LEU A 233 -4.34 5.37 2.84
C LEU A 233 -5.05 4.02 2.76
N THR A 234 -4.29 2.99 2.40
CA THR A 234 -4.80 1.62 2.24
C THR A 234 -3.81 0.62 2.83
N SER A 235 -4.25 -0.63 2.98
CA SER A 235 -3.37 -1.80 3.12
C SER A 235 -3.90 -2.94 2.26
N ASP A 236 -3.07 -3.93 1.98
CA ASP A 236 -3.42 -5.05 1.10
C ASP A 236 -3.81 -6.32 1.85
N HIS A 237 -3.31 -6.52 3.08
CA HIS A 237 -3.67 -7.60 4.00
C HIS A 237 -3.25 -7.28 5.44
N GLY A 238 -3.65 -8.13 6.39
CA GLY A 238 -3.20 -8.05 7.77
C GLY A 238 -1.94 -8.88 8.02
N ASN A 239 -1.09 -8.40 8.95
CA ASN A 239 0.10 -9.06 9.49
C ASN A 239 0.56 -8.39 10.79
N ALA A 240 1.01 -7.14 10.72
CA ALA A 240 1.68 -6.42 11.82
C ALA A 240 0.74 -6.02 12.96
N GLU A 241 -0.58 -6.04 12.79
CA GLU A 241 -1.55 -5.85 13.87
C GLU A 241 -1.52 -7.01 14.88
N ASN A 242 -0.89 -8.15 14.50
CA ASN A 242 -0.71 -9.30 15.36
C ASN A 242 0.72 -9.84 15.28
N LEU A 243 1.62 -9.33 16.09
CA LEU A 243 3.04 -9.74 16.14
C LEU A 243 3.27 -11.06 16.90
N THR A 244 2.21 -11.79 17.28
CA THR A 244 2.36 -13.13 17.87
C THR A 244 2.48 -14.24 16.83
N VAL A 245 2.22 -13.94 15.55
CA VAL A 245 2.30 -14.88 14.43
C VAL A 245 3.22 -14.34 13.33
N LYS A 246 3.83 -15.24 12.55
CA LYS A 246 4.65 -14.88 11.38
C LYS A 246 3.85 -14.79 10.09
N ALA A 247 2.72 -15.48 10.06
CA ALA A 247 1.87 -15.53 8.89
C ALA A 247 1.01 -14.28 8.80
N HIS A 248 0.52 -13.97 7.61
CA HIS A 248 -0.56 -13.00 7.45
C HIS A 248 -1.77 -13.40 8.28
N THR A 249 -2.70 -12.47 8.47
CA THR A 249 -3.90 -12.66 9.26
C THR A 249 -5.15 -12.49 8.40
N LEU A 250 -6.31 -12.80 8.97
CA LEU A 250 -7.61 -12.53 8.36
C LEU A 250 -8.19 -11.17 8.80
N ALA A 251 -7.36 -10.31 9.40
CA ALA A 251 -7.76 -8.99 9.81
C ALA A 251 -8.24 -8.17 8.61
N ARG A 252 -9.28 -7.36 8.84
CA ARG A 252 -9.69 -6.33 7.89
C ARG A 252 -8.57 -5.33 7.70
N ILE A 253 -8.61 -4.61 6.62
CA ILE A 253 -7.59 -3.64 6.23
C ILE A 253 -8.14 -2.21 6.23
N PRO A 254 -7.32 -1.18 6.52
CA PRO A 254 -7.76 0.20 6.46
C PRO A 254 -7.98 0.69 5.03
N PHE A 255 -9.05 1.49 4.86
CA PHE A 255 -9.35 2.29 3.69
C PHE A 255 -9.80 3.66 4.15
N ALA A 256 -8.89 4.62 4.12
CA ALA A 256 -9.12 5.94 4.69
C ALA A 256 -8.62 7.03 3.74
N ALA A 257 -9.28 8.18 3.76
CA ALA A 257 -8.95 9.28 2.87
C ALA A 257 -9.09 10.64 3.56
N ALA A 258 -8.23 11.58 3.20
CA ALA A 258 -8.32 12.98 3.60
C ALA A 258 -8.36 13.88 2.37
N GLY A 259 -9.26 14.86 2.38
CA GLY A 259 -9.42 15.82 1.28
C GLY A 259 -10.14 15.26 0.04
N LEU A 260 -10.68 14.04 0.11
CA LEU A 260 -11.49 13.43 -0.94
C LEU A 260 -12.52 12.48 -0.34
N SER A 261 -13.55 12.15 -1.13
CA SER A 261 -14.56 11.14 -0.78
C SER A 261 -14.55 10.03 -1.83
N LEU A 262 -14.44 8.78 -1.37
CA LEU A 262 -14.36 7.59 -2.23
C LEU A 262 -15.62 6.71 -2.16
N GLY A 263 -16.64 7.16 -1.44
CA GLY A 263 -17.85 6.35 -1.22
C GLY A 263 -17.62 5.19 -0.26
N SER A 264 -18.54 4.23 -0.23
CA SER A 264 -18.46 3.04 0.62
C SER A 264 -17.91 1.85 -0.15
N ALA A 265 -17.12 1.03 0.54
CA ALA A 265 -16.60 -0.24 0.07
C ALA A 265 -16.65 -1.25 1.20
N SER A 266 -16.84 -2.53 0.91
CA SER A 266 -16.85 -3.61 1.89
C SER A 266 -15.60 -4.50 1.81
N ASN A 267 -14.91 -4.48 0.68
CA ASN A 267 -13.74 -5.32 0.42
C ASN A 267 -12.71 -4.60 -0.46
N VAL A 268 -11.53 -5.19 -0.57
CA VAL A 268 -10.39 -4.63 -1.32
C VAL A 268 -10.70 -4.38 -2.80
N VAL A 269 -11.54 -5.19 -3.43
CA VAL A 269 -11.93 -5.03 -4.85
C VAL A 269 -12.80 -3.80 -5.03
N GLU A 270 -13.79 -3.63 -4.15
CA GLU A 270 -14.66 -2.46 -4.14
C GLU A 270 -13.87 -1.18 -3.83
N GLY A 271 -12.91 -1.24 -2.90
CA GLY A 271 -12.00 -0.13 -2.64
C GLY A 271 -11.20 0.29 -3.88
N GLY A 272 -10.63 -0.68 -4.61
CA GLY A 272 -9.93 -0.42 -5.88
C GLY A 272 -10.85 0.15 -6.96
N ARG A 273 -12.12 -0.29 -7.03
CA ARG A 273 -13.14 0.28 -7.93
C ARG A 273 -13.48 1.72 -7.55
N ALA A 274 -13.75 1.97 -6.28
CA ALA A 274 -14.05 3.32 -5.78
C ALA A 274 -12.92 4.31 -6.12
N LEU A 275 -11.66 3.87 -6.04
CA LEU A 275 -10.52 4.66 -6.45
C LEU A 275 -10.50 4.93 -7.97
N ALA A 276 -10.76 3.92 -8.79
CA ALA A 276 -10.82 4.08 -10.24
C ALA A 276 -11.99 5.00 -10.66
N ASP A 277 -13.14 4.86 -10.02
CA ASP A 277 -14.33 5.68 -10.25
C ASP A 277 -14.07 7.15 -9.87
N TRP A 278 -13.33 7.40 -8.79
CA TRP A 278 -12.93 8.75 -8.39
C TRP A 278 -12.10 9.46 -9.48
N PHE A 279 -11.26 8.72 -10.21
CA PHE A 279 -10.53 9.24 -11.37
C PHE A 279 -11.38 9.33 -12.65
N GLY A 280 -12.64 8.93 -12.60
CA GLY A 280 -13.51 8.88 -13.79
C GLY A 280 -13.13 7.73 -14.74
N LEU A 281 -12.50 6.69 -14.23
CA LEU A 281 -12.10 5.50 -14.97
C LEU A 281 -12.85 4.26 -14.43
N PRO A 282 -14.17 4.15 -14.63
CA PRO A 282 -14.95 3.06 -14.09
C PRO A 282 -14.47 1.71 -14.64
N ILE A 283 -14.52 0.69 -13.79
CA ILE A 283 -14.17 -0.68 -14.16
C ILE A 283 -15.47 -1.36 -14.59
N GLN A 284 -15.55 -1.72 -15.87
CA GLN A 284 -16.69 -2.49 -16.37
C GLN A 284 -16.70 -3.85 -15.67
N THR A 285 -17.73 -4.13 -14.90
CA THR A 285 -18.04 -5.50 -14.47
C THR A 285 -18.43 -6.28 -15.73
N PRO A 286 -17.88 -7.50 -15.95
CA PRO A 286 -18.42 -8.36 -17.00
C PRO A 286 -19.94 -8.49 -16.79
N SER A 287 -20.71 -8.16 -17.81
CA SER A 287 -22.16 -8.39 -17.79
C SER A 287 -22.39 -9.87 -17.52
N SER A 288 -23.35 -10.19 -16.66
CA SER A 288 -23.72 -11.56 -16.28
C SER A 288 -24.14 -12.46 -17.46
N GLU A 289 -24.22 -11.91 -18.67
CA GLU A 289 -24.60 -12.62 -19.90
C GLU A 289 -23.46 -13.36 -20.60
N SER A 290 -22.19 -13.17 -20.23
CA SER A 290 -21.05 -13.88 -20.87
C SER A 290 -20.58 -15.14 -20.13
N GLN A 291 -21.33 -15.63 -19.14
CA GLN A 291 -21.04 -16.88 -18.43
C GLN A 291 -21.80 -18.13 -18.96
N LEU A 292 -22.47 -18.01 -20.09
CA LEU A 292 -23.16 -19.12 -20.75
C LEU A 292 -22.61 -19.31 -22.18
N CYS A 293 -21.38 -19.79 -22.31
CA CYS A 293 -20.87 -20.47 -23.52
C CYS A 293 -19.69 -21.37 -23.12
#